data_0a9600d83226791d005508683066e20b
#
_entry.id   0a9600d83226791d005508683066e20b
#
_cell.length_a   1.000
_cell.length_b   1.000
_cell.length_c   1.000
_cell.angle_alpha   90.00
_cell.angle_beta   90.00
_cell.angle_gamma   90.00
#
_symmetry.space_group_name_H-M   'P 1'
#
loop_
_entity.id
_entity.type
_entity.pdbx_description
1 polymer ?
#
loop_
_entity_poly.entity_id
_entity_poly.type
_entity_poly.pdbx_seq_one_letter_code
_entity_poly.pdbx_strand_id
1 'polypeptide(L)'
;MPAKPRILVLGSSNTDLVVFCERLPHPGETVLGGQFHTFGGGKGANQAVAAARAGGEVMFLGAHGADSFGAEAKARLSKEGIDVSYFQCLQGA
;
A
#
# COMPACT_ATOMS: atom_id res chain seq x y z
N MET A 1 -21.08 15.77 -18.92
CA MET A 1 -20.28 15.28 -17.77
C MET A 1 -18.87 15.81 -17.85
N PRO A 2 -18.38 16.46 -16.85
CA PRO A 2 -16.99 16.84 -16.84
C PRO A 2 -16.10 15.59 -16.84
N ALA A 3 -14.95 15.69 -17.48
CA ALA A 3 -13.97 14.62 -17.45
C ALA A 3 -13.47 14.42 -16.01
N LYS A 4 -13.09 13.20 -15.67
CA LYS A 4 -12.46 12.93 -14.38
C LYS A 4 -11.14 13.69 -14.28
N PRO A 5 -10.83 14.27 -13.13
CA PRO A 5 -9.52 14.87 -12.94
C PRO A 5 -8.43 13.79 -13.01
N ARG A 6 -7.36 14.10 -13.72
CA ARG A 6 -6.19 13.23 -13.79
C ARG A 6 -5.21 13.62 -12.70
N ILE A 7 -4.85 12.66 -11.88
CA ILE A 7 -4.03 12.89 -10.69
C ILE A 7 -2.83 11.97 -10.73
N LEU A 8 -1.64 12.57 -10.66
CA LEU A 8 -0.40 11.82 -10.49
C LEU A 8 0.03 11.90 -9.04
N VAL A 9 0.18 10.75 -8.41
CA VAL A 9 0.71 10.67 -7.06
C VAL A 9 2.11 10.10 -7.11
N LEU A 10 3.08 10.86 -6.65
CA LEU A 10 4.46 10.42 -6.46
C LEU A 10 4.69 10.25 -4.96
N GLY A 11 4.96 9.04 -4.53
CA GLY A 11 5.14 8.84 -3.10
C GLY A 11 5.48 7.41 -2.73
N SER A 12 5.43 7.16 -1.43
CA SER A 12 5.81 5.88 -0.85
C SER A 12 4.66 4.88 -0.82
N SER A 13 5.04 3.62 -0.87
CA SER A 13 4.16 2.48 -0.62
C SER A 13 4.89 1.53 0.32
N ASN A 14 4.18 0.97 1.30
CA ASN A 14 4.75 -0.04 2.18
C ASN A 14 3.68 -1.06 2.58
N THR A 15 4.12 -2.13 3.20
CA THR A 15 3.24 -3.15 3.75
C THR A 15 3.34 -3.10 5.26
N ASP A 16 2.20 -2.97 5.92
CA ASP A 16 2.12 -2.98 7.37
C ASP A 16 1.90 -4.43 7.84
N LEU A 17 2.77 -4.90 8.70
CA LEU A 17 2.66 -6.21 9.34
C LEU A 17 2.04 -6.00 10.71
N VAL A 18 0.85 -6.54 10.92
CA VAL A 18 0.05 -6.26 12.12
C VAL A 18 -0.32 -7.56 12.80
N VAL A 19 -0.10 -7.61 14.12
CA VAL A 19 -0.55 -8.71 14.96
C VAL A 19 -1.59 -8.17 15.94
N PHE A 20 -2.80 -8.74 15.89
CA PHE A 20 -3.83 -8.46 16.88
C PHE A 20 -3.63 -9.41 18.05
N CYS A 21 -3.45 -8.88 19.24
CA CYS A 21 -3.28 -9.67 20.45
C CYS A 21 -4.10 -9.08 21.59
N GLU A 22 -4.25 -9.85 22.68
CA GLU A 22 -5.10 -9.42 23.81
C GLU A 22 -4.53 -8.22 24.54
N ARG A 23 -3.20 -8.08 24.58
CA ARG A 23 -2.54 -6.98 25.25
C ARG A 23 -1.17 -6.72 24.64
N LEU A 24 -0.64 -5.53 24.88
CA LEU A 24 0.72 -5.21 24.50
C LEU A 24 1.71 -5.96 25.41
N PRO A 25 2.79 -6.50 24.83
CA PRO A 25 3.83 -7.12 25.66
C PRO A 25 4.54 -6.07 26.53
N HIS A 26 4.94 -6.49 27.73
CA HIS A 26 5.83 -5.69 28.55
C HIS A 26 7.28 -5.79 28.03
N PRO A 27 8.16 -4.84 28.39
CA PRO A 27 9.57 -4.94 27.99
C PRO A 27 10.18 -6.31 28.34
N GLY A 28 10.83 -6.92 27.34
CA GLY A 28 11.44 -8.24 27.49
C GLY A 28 10.48 -9.42 27.45
N GLU A 29 9.19 -9.18 27.29
CA GLU A 29 8.17 -10.22 27.27
C GLU A 29 7.87 -10.66 25.83
N THR A 30 7.61 -11.95 25.65
CA THR A 30 7.08 -12.50 24.41
C THR A 30 5.63 -12.90 24.63
N VAL A 31 4.73 -12.36 23.80
CA VAL A 31 3.32 -12.75 23.80
C VAL A 31 3.10 -13.65 22.59
N LEU A 32 2.65 -14.88 22.82
CA LEU A 32 2.34 -15.84 21.77
C LEU A 32 0.85 -15.85 21.46
N GLY A 33 0.51 -16.24 20.25
CA GLY A 33 -0.86 -16.26 19.77
C GLY A 33 -1.27 -14.89 19.24
N GLY A 34 -2.49 -14.81 18.76
CA GLY A 34 -3.00 -13.64 18.10
C GLY A 34 -3.20 -13.87 16.61
N GLN A 35 -3.66 -12.84 15.93
CA GLN A 35 -3.93 -12.91 14.50
C GLN A 35 -2.98 -12.00 13.74
N PHE A 36 -2.32 -12.57 12.76
CA PHE A 36 -1.40 -11.84 11.89
C PHE A 36 -2.12 -11.37 10.64
N HIS A 37 -1.96 -10.10 10.31
CA HIS A 37 -2.53 -9.51 9.10
C HIS A 37 -1.50 -8.62 8.43
N THR A 38 -1.65 -8.48 7.09
CA THR A 38 -0.89 -7.51 6.33
C THR A 38 -1.85 -6.50 5.72
N PHE A 39 -1.47 -5.23 5.76
CA PHE A 39 -2.24 -4.15 5.17
C PHE A 39 -1.35 -3.32 4.26
N GLY A 40 -1.94 -2.79 3.18
CA GLY A 40 -1.25 -1.82 2.36
C GLY A 40 -1.09 -0.52 3.13
N GLY A 41 0.05 0.10 3.04
CA GLY A 41 0.36 1.35 3.71
C GLY A 41 1.20 2.27 2.85
N GLY A 42 1.71 3.31 3.48
CA GLY A 42 2.44 4.38 2.83
C GLY A 42 1.54 5.58 2.54
N LYS A 43 2.05 6.76 2.87
CA LYS A 43 1.27 8.00 2.71
C LYS A 43 0.88 8.23 1.25
N GLY A 44 1.83 8.01 0.33
CA GLY A 44 1.56 8.18 -1.10
C GLY A 44 0.52 7.19 -1.61
N ALA A 45 0.66 5.91 -1.27
CA ALA A 45 -0.31 4.89 -1.68
C ALA A 45 -1.69 5.18 -1.12
N ASN A 46 -1.79 5.60 0.14
CA ASN A 46 -3.06 5.94 0.77
C ASN A 46 -3.72 7.14 0.09
N GLN A 47 -2.94 8.15 -0.29
CA GLN A 47 -3.45 9.31 -1.05
C GLN A 47 -3.99 8.88 -2.41
N ALA A 48 -3.27 8.00 -3.09
CA ALA A 48 -3.70 7.50 -4.40
C ALA A 48 -5.03 6.76 -4.31
N VAL A 49 -5.18 5.89 -3.31
CA VAL A 49 -6.43 5.15 -3.08
C VAL A 49 -7.57 6.12 -2.77
N ALA A 50 -7.35 7.08 -1.88
CA ALA A 50 -8.36 8.06 -1.53
C ALA A 50 -8.80 8.87 -2.75
N ALA A 51 -7.86 9.32 -3.58
CA ALA A 51 -8.15 10.08 -4.78
C ALA A 51 -8.95 9.25 -5.79
N ALA A 52 -8.58 7.97 -5.97
CA ALA A 52 -9.28 7.06 -6.88
C ALA A 52 -10.72 6.82 -6.41
N ARG A 53 -10.91 6.58 -5.13
CA ARG A 53 -12.24 6.36 -4.54
C ARG A 53 -13.11 7.61 -4.60
N ALA A 54 -12.50 8.79 -4.60
CA ALA A 54 -13.22 10.05 -4.74
C ALA A 54 -13.57 10.39 -6.20
N GLY A 55 -13.22 9.53 -7.15
CA GLY A 55 -13.58 9.68 -8.55
C GLY A 55 -12.48 10.20 -9.46
N GLY A 56 -11.24 10.32 -8.98
CA GLY A 56 -10.12 10.72 -9.80
C GLY A 56 -9.62 9.61 -10.71
N GLU A 57 -8.99 9.99 -11.82
CA GLU A 57 -8.22 9.09 -12.68
C GLU A 57 -6.77 9.17 -12.22
N VAL A 58 -6.32 8.16 -11.47
CA VAL A 58 -5.08 8.23 -10.71
C VAL A 58 -4.00 7.36 -11.32
N MET A 59 -2.79 7.92 -11.42
CA MET A 59 -1.57 7.20 -11.74
C MET A 59 -0.64 7.29 -10.52
N PHE A 60 -0.05 6.17 -10.14
CA PHE A 60 0.89 6.12 -9.03
C PHE A 60 2.32 5.93 -9.54
N LEU A 61 3.20 6.83 -9.15
CA LEU A 61 4.61 6.78 -9.46
C LEU A 61 5.39 6.49 -8.19
N GLY A 62 6.09 5.38 -8.17
CA GLY A 62 6.85 4.93 -7.00
C GLY A 62 7.64 3.67 -7.31
N ALA A 63 8.11 3.01 -6.27
CA ALA A 63 8.89 1.78 -6.41
C ALA A 63 8.54 0.79 -5.30
N HIS A 64 8.67 -0.49 -5.61
CA HIS A 64 8.47 -1.58 -4.66
C HIS A 64 9.58 -2.63 -4.84
N GLY A 65 9.72 -3.51 -3.86
CA GLY A 65 10.70 -4.58 -3.93
C GLY A 65 10.26 -5.73 -4.82
N ALA A 66 11.23 -6.58 -5.18
CA ALA A 66 11.01 -7.78 -6.00
C ALA A 66 10.64 -8.98 -5.12
N ASP A 67 9.62 -8.83 -4.29
CA ASP A 67 9.15 -9.85 -3.35
C ASP A 67 7.61 -9.90 -3.38
N SER A 68 7.04 -10.80 -2.56
CA SER A 68 5.59 -10.97 -2.50
C SER A 68 4.89 -9.71 -1.98
N PHE A 69 5.51 -8.97 -1.06
CA PHE A 69 4.92 -7.72 -0.55
C PHE A 69 4.82 -6.67 -1.65
N GLY A 70 5.84 -6.56 -2.48
CA GLY A 70 5.84 -5.63 -3.62
C GLY A 70 4.76 -5.99 -4.64
N ALA A 71 4.67 -7.27 -5.00
CA ALA A 71 3.65 -7.76 -5.93
C ALA A 71 2.24 -7.52 -5.40
N GLU A 72 2.01 -7.78 -4.11
CA GLU A 72 0.72 -7.54 -3.48
C GLU A 72 0.37 -6.06 -3.42
N ALA A 73 1.34 -5.20 -3.14
CA ALA A 73 1.13 -3.75 -3.11
C ALA A 73 0.68 -3.24 -4.48
N LYS A 74 1.35 -3.70 -5.54
CA LYS A 74 0.99 -3.34 -6.91
C LYS A 74 -0.42 -3.82 -7.25
N ALA A 75 -0.74 -5.06 -6.88
CA ALA A 75 -2.06 -5.63 -7.14
C ALA A 75 -3.17 -4.87 -6.41
N ARG A 76 -2.94 -4.44 -5.17
CA ARG A 76 -3.91 -3.64 -4.41
C ARG A 76 -4.25 -2.33 -5.10
N LEU A 77 -3.22 -1.60 -5.55
CA LEU A 77 -3.43 -0.33 -6.24
C LEU A 77 -4.12 -0.54 -7.59
N SER A 78 -3.72 -1.55 -8.33
CA SER A 78 -4.36 -1.89 -9.60
C SER A 78 -5.85 -2.22 -9.42
N LYS A 79 -6.18 -2.92 -8.35
CA LYS A 79 -7.56 -3.30 -8.03
C LYS A 79 -8.44 -2.09 -7.72
N GLU A 80 -7.86 -1.00 -7.26
CA GLU A 80 -8.55 0.27 -7.03
C GLU A 80 -8.71 1.09 -8.31
N GLY A 81 -8.29 0.56 -9.45
CA GLY A 81 -8.35 1.26 -10.73
C GLY A 81 -7.22 2.25 -10.97
N ILE A 82 -6.17 2.19 -10.17
CA ILE A 82 -5.03 3.08 -10.29
C ILE A 82 -4.08 2.55 -11.37
N ASP A 83 -3.59 3.44 -12.22
CA ASP A 83 -2.57 3.09 -13.20
C ASP A 83 -1.24 2.88 -12.48
N VAL A 84 -0.75 1.64 -12.51
CA VAL A 84 0.49 1.24 -11.85
C VAL A 84 1.63 1.00 -12.83
N SER A 85 1.51 1.50 -14.06
CA SER A 85 2.55 1.32 -15.10
C SER A 85 3.90 1.87 -14.67
N TYR A 86 3.91 2.90 -13.84
CA TYR A 86 5.12 3.55 -13.34
C TYR A 86 5.42 3.21 -11.88
N PHE A 87 4.73 2.24 -11.33
CA PHE A 87 5.05 1.66 -10.02
C PHE A 87 6.06 0.55 -10.27
N GLN A 88 7.33 0.89 -10.14
CA GLN A 88 8.44 0.07 -10.64
C GLN A 88 8.91 -0.95 -9.61
N CYS A 89 9.24 -2.14 -10.09
CA CYS A 89 9.89 -3.15 -9.30
C CYS A 89 11.41 -2.92 -9.33
N LEU A 90 12.01 -2.74 -8.15
CA LEU A 90 13.46 -2.56 -8.03
C LEU A 90 14.08 -3.80 -7.39
N GLN A 91 15.08 -4.36 -8.06
CA GLN A 91 15.84 -5.49 -7.53
C GLN A 91 16.70 -5.04 -6.33
N GLY A 92 16.72 -5.84 -5.28
CA GLY A 92 17.52 -5.55 -4.10
C GLY A 92 16.94 -4.46 -3.19
N ALA A 93 15.71 -4.08 -3.45
CA ALA A 93 15.01 -3.10 -2.60
C ALA A 93 14.20 -3.80 -1.51
#